data_727231b13b2ecef5737c7c0c82a53467
#
_entry.id   727231b13b2ecef5737c7c0c82a53467
#
_cell.length_a   1.000
_cell.length_b   1.000
_cell.length_c   1.000
_cell.angle_alpha   90.00
_cell.angle_beta   90.00
_cell.angle_gamma   90.00
#
_symmetry.space_group_name_H-M   'P 1'
#
loop_
_entity.id
_entity.type
_entity.pdbx_description
1 polymer ?
#
loop_
_entity_poly.entity_id
_entity_poly.type
_entity_poly.pdbx_seq_one_letter_code
_entity_poly.pdbx_strand_id
1 'polypeptide(L)'
;MTQLKKLYRKLSSLPAIAGLLLISASWAWTQAPAQPPQTDTATKPGASQPEQDQKRATGNASTQEQKISSKEAEELFRDVDDILRFASKDSGLPIKKEVKRRLTSRDEVVAYLEKTMAEDKDAQRLRRSELVLKKFGLLPRDFDLQTFLVALLREQVAGYYDMKTKTVNLLDWIDIEQQRPVLAHELTHALQDQSFGLEKWMKEGDNDLENKKQPTGMDIENDEISEARQAVVEGQAMVVLVDYMLAPTGQSLLASPQIVNALKEGMLVGTADSPEFKDAPVFLKEELTFPYRYGLDFETELLRTGGKEKAFAATLSNPPRTTRQIMEPKTYLSGESLEPMRLPDFERDFKNYERFDVGAIGEFDVAILVDQYAGTEASHNFYPHWRGGYYYAARPKGDPSAPLALLYVSRWASREKAAAFAAIYAQSLDKRYKHVHAVAQEGKDTLDDLQKLESLSGTHTWLTEEGPVVIDVKADSVLITESLDQPTTEQLEQELFGAFVATGK
;
A
#
# COMPACT_ATOMS: atom_id res chain seq x y z
N MET A 1 -5.54 -2.69 -9.55
CA MET A 1 -5.48 -1.93 -8.28
C MET A 1 -6.60 -2.36 -7.35
N THR A 2 -7.85 -2.10 -7.65
CA THR A 2 -9.02 -2.49 -6.82
C THR A 2 -8.96 -3.92 -6.29
N GLN A 3 -8.61 -4.85 -7.14
CA GLN A 3 -8.64 -6.27 -6.79
C GLN A 3 -7.41 -6.69 -5.98
N LEU A 4 -6.25 -6.06 -6.19
CA LEU A 4 -5.07 -6.26 -5.35
C LEU A 4 -5.32 -5.74 -3.94
N LYS A 5 -5.88 -4.54 -3.82
CA LYS A 5 -6.30 -3.95 -2.53
C LYS A 5 -7.30 -4.85 -1.80
N LYS A 6 -8.25 -5.47 -2.52
CA LYS A 6 -9.18 -6.46 -1.94
C LYS A 6 -8.51 -7.78 -1.54
N LEU A 7 -7.56 -8.26 -2.35
CA LEU A 7 -6.78 -9.45 -2.00
C LEU A 7 -5.83 -9.15 -0.85
N TYR A 8 -5.13 -8.01 -0.90
CA TYR A 8 -4.28 -7.56 0.20
C TYR A 8 -5.08 -7.42 1.49
N ARG A 9 -6.29 -6.88 1.45
CA ARG A 9 -7.22 -6.86 2.60
C ARG A 9 -7.59 -8.25 3.08
N LYS A 10 -7.73 -9.24 2.20
CA LYS A 10 -7.89 -10.65 2.60
C LYS A 10 -6.59 -11.22 3.17
N LEU A 11 -5.45 -10.85 2.62
CA LEU A 11 -4.13 -11.25 3.10
C LEU A 11 -3.71 -10.46 4.35
N SER A 12 -4.14 -9.25 4.53
CA SER A 12 -3.94 -8.40 5.71
C SER A 12 -5.01 -8.60 6.78
N SER A 13 -6.16 -9.19 6.45
CA SER A 13 -6.97 -9.93 7.42
C SER A 13 -6.27 -11.23 7.87
N LEU A 14 -5.13 -11.54 7.26
CA LEU A 14 -4.04 -12.35 7.71
C LEU A 14 -2.97 -11.39 8.23
N PRO A 15 -2.90 -11.10 9.53
CA PRO A 15 -1.89 -10.18 10.11
C PRO A 15 -0.45 -10.69 9.99
N ALA A 16 -0.24 -11.70 9.17
CA ALA A 16 1.04 -12.33 8.90
C ALA A 16 2.10 -11.40 8.28
N ILE A 17 1.69 -10.37 7.55
CA ILE A 17 2.62 -9.44 6.88
C ILE A 17 3.13 -8.37 7.86
N ALA A 18 2.30 -7.97 8.84
CA ALA A 18 2.64 -6.94 9.82
C ALA A 18 3.84 -7.32 10.70
N GLY A 19 3.86 -8.57 11.13
CA GLY A 19 4.83 -8.99 12.15
C GLY A 19 6.28 -8.90 11.73
N LEU A 20 6.61 -8.96 10.46
CA LEU A 20 8.00 -9.08 10.01
C LEU A 20 8.65 -7.80 9.55
N LEU A 21 7.90 -6.87 9.01
CA LEU A 21 8.38 -5.50 8.84
C LEU A 21 8.79 -4.92 10.20
N LEU A 22 8.29 -5.51 11.31
CA LEU A 22 8.53 -5.10 12.69
C LEU A 22 9.73 -5.81 13.34
N ILE A 23 10.03 -7.07 13.02
CA ILE A 23 11.15 -7.81 13.63
C ILE A 23 12.50 -7.24 13.17
N SER A 24 12.61 -6.82 11.90
CA SER A 24 13.84 -6.23 11.39
C SER A 24 14.15 -4.84 11.97
N ALA A 25 13.12 -4.08 12.33
CA ALA A 25 13.31 -2.80 13.00
C ALA A 25 13.81 -2.97 14.44
N SER A 26 13.45 -4.05 15.14
CA SER A 26 13.91 -4.30 16.52
C SER A 26 15.38 -4.72 16.59
N TRP A 27 15.98 -5.33 15.56
CA TRP A 27 17.40 -5.66 15.51
C TRP A 27 18.31 -4.44 15.37
N ALA A 28 17.86 -3.39 14.72
CA ALA A 28 18.63 -2.14 14.61
C ALA A 28 18.79 -1.42 15.96
N TRP A 29 17.94 -1.72 16.94
CA TRP A 29 17.93 -1.07 18.24
C TRP A 29 18.91 -1.71 19.26
N THR A 30 19.20 -2.99 19.14
CA THR A 30 20.16 -3.67 20.03
C THR A 30 21.61 -3.37 19.71
N GLN A 31 21.90 -2.67 18.60
CA GLN A 31 23.26 -2.30 18.17
C GLN A 31 23.59 -0.81 18.26
N ALA A 32 22.77 0.03 18.90
CA ALA A 32 23.13 1.42 19.11
C ALA A 32 24.26 1.54 20.15
N PRO A 33 25.44 2.12 19.81
CA PRO A 33 26.56 2.22 20.74
C PRO A 33 26.28 3.29 21.79
N ALA A 34 26.21 2.85 23.04
CA ALA A 34 26.37 3.74 24.17
C ALA A 34 27.88 4.05 24.30
N GLN A 35 28.33 5.22 23.80
CA GLN A 35 29.36 6.03 24.47
C GLN A 35 29.77 7.23 23.60
N PRO A 36 30.00 8.42 24.20
CA PRO A 36 30.56 9.58 23.49
C PRO A 36 32.08 9.40 23.30
N PRO A 37 32.68 10.09 22.33
CA PRO A 37 34.11 9.93 22.03
C PRO A 37 34.98 10.59 23.10
N GLN A 38 35.91 9.83 23.64
CA GLN A 38 37.07 10.40 24.33
C GLN A 38 38.17 10.68 23.30
N THR A 39 38.56 11.93 23.26
CA THR A 39 39.82 12.39 22.66
C THR A 39 41.00 11.83 23.48
N ASP A 40 42.02 11.26 22.82
CA ASP A 40 43.39 11.76 22.88
C ASP A 40 44.46 10.84 22.27
N THR A 41 45.33 11.56 21.55
CA THR A 41 46.77 11.44 21.36
C THR A 41 47.39 10.24 20.62
N ALA A 42 48.07 10.70 19.60
CA ALA A 42 49.02 10.00 18.72
C ALA A 42 50.12 9.20 19.44
N THR A 43 50.48 8.06 18.90
CA THR A 43 51.89 7.69 18.65
C THR A 43 52.00 6.54 17.61
N LYS A 44 52.93 6.72 16.68
CA LYS A 44 53.40 5.79 15.63
C LYS A 44 54.47 4.83 16.17
N PRO A 45 55.09 3.98 15.34
CA PRO A 45 54.63 2.73 14.67
C PRO A 45 55.57 1.52 15.03
N GLY A 46 55.19 0.32 14.64
CA GLY A 46 56.16 -0.76 14.59
C GLY A 46 55.64 -2.19 14.53
N ALA A 47 56.05 -2.88 13.47
CA ALA A 47 56.30 -4.31 13.36
C ALA A 47 55.18 -5.27 12.95
N SER A 48 55.42 -5.80 11.80
CA SER A 48 54.94 -6.91 11.00
C SER A 48 54.87 -8.30 11.68
N GLN A 49 53.93 -9.11 11.07
CA GLN A 49 53.93 -10.57 10.83
C GLN A 49 53.09 -11.46 11.77
N PRO A 50 52.62 -12.66 11.32
CA PRO A 50 52.42 -13.19 9.97
C PRO A 50 51.00 -13.73 9.67
N GLU A 51 50.74 -13.95 8.41
CA GLU A 51 49.59 -14.68 7.84
C GLU A 51 49.46 -16.09 8.43
N GLN A 52 48.25 -16.44 8.84
CA GLN A 52 47.83 -17.83 8.99
C GLN A 52 46.64 -18.10 8.05
N ASP A 53 46.94 -18.95 7.05
CA ASP A 53 45.96 -19.63 6.21
C ASP A 53 44.85 -20.29 7.05
N GLN A 54 43.62 -19.80 6.95
CA GLN A 54 42.45 -20.55 7.35
C GLN A 54 41.67 -21.00 6.11
N LYS A 55 41.78 -22.29 5.85
CA LYS A 55 41.00 -23.07 4.91
C LYS A 55 39.52 -22.75 5.09
N ARG A 56 38.90 -22.22 4.03
CA ARG A 56 37.44 -22.16 3.86
C ARG A 56 36.91 -23.60 3.88
N ALA A 57 36.27 -23.98 4.97
CA ALA A 57 35.40 -25.12 5.01
C ALA A 57 34.04 -24.64 4.48
N THR A 58 33.69 -25.04 3.28
CA THR A 58 32.31 -24.97 2.74
C THR A 58 31.51 -26.03 3.48
N GLY A 59 30.89 -25.63 4.58
CA GLY A 59 29.91 -26.43 5.28
C GLY A 59 28.52 -25.85 4.97
N ASN A 60 27.71 -26.56 4.21
CA ASN A 60 26.25 -26.39 4.18
C ASN A 60 25.73 -26.64 5.60
N ALA A 61 25.63 -25.60 6.41
CA ALA A 61 24.85 -25.63 7.62
C ALA A 61 23.40 -25.40 7.22
N SER A 62 22.63 -26.45 7.04
CA SER A 62 21.18 -26.41 7.21
C SER A 62 20.95 -25.89 8.63
N THR A 63 20.58 -24.63 8.78
CA THR A 63 20.09 -24.05 10.04
C THR A 63 18.82 -24.80 10.37
N GLN A 64 18.91 -25.79 11.28
CA GLN A 64 17.71 -26.36 11.88
C GLN A 64 17.03 -25.21 12.62
N GLU A 65 15.83 -24.85 12.21
CA GLU A 65 15.00 -23.87 12.92
C GLU A 65 14.86 -24.33 14.37
N GLN A 66 15.27 -23.48 15.29
CA GLN A 66 15.22 -23.78 16.73
C GLN A 66 13.79 -23.51 17.19
N LYS A 67 13.01 -24.59 17.40
CA LYS A 67 11.66 -24.47 17.94
C LYS A 67 11.69 -24.04 19.41
N ILE A 68 10.77 -23.17 19.79
CA ILE A 68 10.59 -22.78 21.19
C ILE A 68 10.21 -24.02 22.02
N SER A 69 10.76 -24.09 23.24
CA SER A 69 10.48 -25.18 24.17
C SER A 69 9.06 -25.06 24.73
N SER A 70 8.55 -26.15 25.29
CA SER A 70 7.22 -26.14 25.96
C SER A 70 7.16 -25.15 27.13
N LYS A 71 8.28 -24.91 27.82
CA LYS A 71 8.36 -23.91 28.90
C LYS A 71 8.26 -22.48 28.35
N GLU A 72 8.94 -22.20 27.26
CA GLU A 72 8.88 -20.91 26.56
C GLU A 72 7.48 -20.66 25.99
N ALA A 73 6.83 -21.70 25.44
CA ALA A 73 5.44 -21.59 24.99
C ALA A 73 4.46 -21.26 26.13
N GLU A 74 4.63 -21.88 27.30
CA GLU A 74 3.83 -21.58 28.51
C GLU A 74 4.09 -20.18 29.04
N GLU A 75 5.34 -19.67 28.96
CA GLU A 75 5.69 -18.31 29.33
C GLU A 75 5.00 -17.32 28.37
N LEU A 76 5.13 -17.53 27.07
CA LEU A 76 4.49 -16.69 26.04
C LEU A 76 2.96 -16.66 26.19
N PHE A 77 2.34 -17.79 26.54
CA PHE A 77 0.89 -17.85 26.82
C PHE A 77 0.48 -17.03 28.04
N ARG A 78 1.33 -16.92 29.08
CA ARG A 78 1.07 -16.05 30.23
C ARG A 78 1.21 -14.58 29.85
N ASP A 79 2.21 -14.25 29.02
CA ASP A 79 2.46 -12.88 28.57
C ASP A 79 1.29 -12.31 27.77
N VAL A 80 0.51 -13.15 27.05
CA VAL A 80 -0.66 -12.69 26.29
C VAL A 80 -1.62 -11.88 27.16
N ASP A 81 -1.90 -12.30 28.39
CA ASP A 81 -2.87 -11.61 29.26
C ASP A 81 -2.30 -10.29 29.80
N ASP A 82 -0.99 -10.21 30.06
CA ASP A 82 -0.32 -8.99 30.50
C ASP A 82 -0.22 -7.98 29.36
N ILE A 83 0.15 -8.44 28.17
CA ILE A 83 0.24 -7.62 26.96
C ILE A 83 -1.14 -7.12 26.54
N LEU A 84 -2.19 -7.96 26.64
CA LEU A 84 -3.58 -7.56 26.37
C LEU A 84 -4.03 -6.43 27.31
N ARG A 85 -3.68 -6.52 28.61
CA ARG A 85 -3.97 -5.44 29.58
C ARG A 85 -3.21 -4.17 29.22
N PHE A 86 -1.95 -4.28 28.81
CA PHE A 86 -1.18 -3.15 28.33
C PHE A 86 -1.86 -2.50 27.13
N ALA A 87 -2.16 -3.28 26.07
CA ALA A 87 -2.79 -2.80 24.84
C ALA A 87 -4.15 -2.13 25.12
N SER A 88 -4.96 -2.71 26.01
CA SER A 88 -6.24 -2.13 26.44
C SER A 88 -6.07 -0.80 27.16
N LYS A 89 -5.11 -0.69 28.08
CA LYS A 89 -4.80 0.57 28.79
C LYS A 89 -4.26 1.62 27.84
N ASP A 90 -3.44 1.21 26.89
CA ASP A 90 -2.78 2.10 25.96
C ASP A 90 -3.73 2.62 24.89
N SER A 91 -4.50 1.75 24.25
CA SER A 91 -5.50 2.14 23.24
C SER A 91 -6.77 2.76 23.83
N GLY A 92 -7.10 2.49 25.09
CA GLY A 92 -8.40 2.81 25.68
C GLY A 92 -9.54 1.88 25.24
N LEU A 93 -9.26 0.87 24.42
CA LEU A 93 -10.26 -0.12 23.99
C LEU A 93 -10.48 -1.18 25.10
N PRO A 94 -11.73 -1.48 25.49
CA PRO A 94 -11.99 -2.38 26.60
C PRO A 94 -11.79 -3.85 26.23
N ILE A 95 -11.26 -4.63 27.17
CA ILE A 95 -11.27 -6.10 27.10
C ILE A 95 -12.69 -6.57 27.40
N LYS A 96 -13.39 -7.12 26.41
CA LYS A 96 -14.76 -7.64 26.57
C LYS A 96 -14.79 -9.17 26.73
N LYS A 97 -13.78 -9.84 26.18
CA LYS A 97 -13.66 -11.31 26.19
C LYS A 97 -12.20 -11.72 26.26
N GLU A 98 -11.95 -12.90 26.78
CA GLU A 98 -10.65 -13.57 26.68
C GLU A 98 -10.28 -13.78 25.21
N VAL A 99 -8.99 -13.59 24.87
CA VAL A 99 -8.45 -13.88 23.56
C VAL A 99 -7.91 -15.30 23.55
N LYS A 100 -8.43 -16.11 22.63
CA LYS A 100 -7.91 -17.46 22.41
C LYS A 100 -6.49 -17.37 21.87
N ARG A 101 -5.64 -18.32 22.29
CA ARG A 101 -4.23 -18.39 21.89
C ARG A 101 -3.88 -19.77 21.38
N ARG A 102 -3.04 -19.86 20.38
CA ARG A 102 -2.59 -21.12 19.79
C ARG A 102 -1.13 -20.98 19.36
N LEU A 103 -0.34 -22.01 19.56
CA LEU A 103 0.96 -22.17 18.96
C LEU A 103 0.78 -22.81 17.57
N THR A 104 1.40 -22.23 16.55
CA THR A 104 1.23 -22.61 15.14
C THR A 104 2.60 -22.84 14.51
N SER A 105 2.75 -23.90 13.74
CA SER A 105 3.98 -24.21 13.01
C SER A 105 4.05 -23.46 11.68
N ARG A 106 5.26 -23.33 11.12
CA ARG A 106 5.48 -22.71 9.79
C ARG A 106 4.66 -23.43 8.71
N ASP A 107 4.64 -24.75 8.72
CA ASP A 107 3.90 -25.54 7.73
C ASP A 107 2.39 -25.27 7.78
N GLU A 108 1.83 -25.12 8.99
CA GLU A 108 0.41 -24.78 9.15
C GLU A 108 0.09 -23.39 8.61
N VAL A 109 0.98 -22.42 8.83
CA VAL A 109 0.84 -21.05 8.29
C VAL A 109 0.92 -21.08 6.78
N VAL A 110 1.93 -21.71 6.20
CA VAL A 110 2.10 -21.84 4.75
C VAL A 110 0.88 -22.52 4.12
N ALA A 111 0.41 -23.63 4.69
CA ALA A 111 -0.78 -24.33 4.21
C ALA A 111 -2.04 -23.46 4.24
N TYR A 112 -2.20 -22.66 5.30
CA TYR A 112 -3.30 -21.71 5.41
C TYR A 112 -3.25 -20.61 4.33
N LEU A 113 -2.06 -20.05 4.10
CA LEU A 113 -1.83 -19.02 3.07
C LEU A 113 -2.07 -19.57 1.66
N GLU A 114 -1.50 -20.73 1.34
CA GLU A 114 -1.69 -21.38 0.05
C GLU A 114 -3.16 -21.69 -0.23
N LYS A 115 -3.87 -22.20 0.77
CA LYS A 115 -5.32 -22.44 0.67
C LYS A 115 -6.10 -21.16 0.41
N THR A 116 -5.77 -20.07 1.09
CA THR A 116 -6.47 -18.79 0.95
C THR A 116 -6.22 -18.17 -0.43
N MET A 117 -5.01 -18.35 -0.99
CA MET A 117 -4.66 -17.86 -2.32
C MET A 117 -5.13 -18.75 -3.47
N ALA A 118 -5.38 -20.03 -3.21
CA ALA A 118 -5.81 -20.99 -4.24
C ALA A 118 -7.32 -20.93 -4.55
N GLU A 119 -8.11 -20.13 -3.83
CA GLU A 119 -9.51 -19.94 -4.18
C GLU A 119 -9.62 -19.27 -5.56
N ASP A 120 -10.20 -19.95 -6.55
CA ASP A 120 -10.24 -19.55 -7.97
C ASP A 120 -10.63 -18.08 -8.22
N LYS A 121 -11.54 -17.54 -7.41
CA LYS A 121 -11.98 -16.14 -7.54
C LYS A 121 -10.87 -15.15 -7.18
N ASP A 122 -10.07 -15.46 -6.17
CA ASP A 122 -9.01 -14.55 -5.71
C ASP A 122 -7.79 -14.60 -6.64
N ALA A 123 -7.47 -15.75 -7.19
CA ALA A 123 -6.44 -15.89 -8.22
C ALA A 123 -6.80 -15.14 -9.51
N GLN A 124 -8.06 -15.19 -9.94
CA GLN A 124 -8.52 -14.40 -11.10
C GLN A 124 -8.48 -12.89 -10.83
N ARG A 125 -8.86 -12.48 -9.61
CA ARG A 125 -8.78 -11.08 -9.20
C ARG A 125 -7.34 -10.57 -9.20
N LEU A 126 -6.43 -11.36 -8.66
CA LEU A 126 -5.00 -11.03 -8.63
C LEU A 126 -4.44 -10.81 -10.04
N ARG A 127 -4.77 -11.69 -10.98
CA ARG A 127 -4.36 -11.55 -12.38
C ARG A 127 -4.91 -10.29 -13.05
N ARG A 128 -6.15 -9.89 -12.74
CA ARG A 128 -6.71 -8.63 -13.26
C ARG A 128 -5.93 -7.42 -12.74
N SER A 129 -5.69 -7.37 -11.42
CA SER A 129 -4.88 -6.30 -10.83
C SER A 129 -3.48 -6.22 -11.42
N GLU A 130 -2.81 -7.37 -11.57
CA GLU A 130 -1.48 -7.45 -12.18
C GLU A 130 -1.47 -6.81 -13.58
N LEU A 131 -2.44 -7.14 -14.43
CA LEU A 131 -2.50 -6.61 -15.78
C LEU A 131 -2.78 -5.09 -15.80
N VAL A 132 -3.62 -4.59 -14.92
CA VAL A 132 -3.86 -3.15 -14.78
C VAL A 132 -2.61 -2.42 -14.28
N LEU A 133 -1.92 -2.97 -13.27
CA LEU A 133 -0.67 -2.41 -12.77
C LEU A 133 0.43 -2.40 -13.85
N LYS A 134 0.53 -3.46 -14.64
CA LYS A 134 1.43 -3.51 -15.81
C LYS A 134 1.06 -2.47 -16.86
N LYS A 135 -0.25 -2.21 -17.05
CA LYS A 135 -0.72 -1.19 -17.98
C LYS A 135 -0.34 0.23 -17.52
N PHE A 136 -0.43 0.52 -16.22
CA PHE A 136 0.09 1.76 -15.64
C PHE A 136 1.62 1.80 -15.54
N GLY A 137 2.30 0.66 -15.79
CA GLY A 137 3.75 0.53 -15.67
C GLY A 137 4.24 0.50 -14.21
N LEU A 138 3.36 0.25 -13.26
CA LEU A 138 3.68 0.10 -11.83
C LEU A 138 4.28 -1.28 -11.51
N LEU A 139 4.08 -2.25 -12.39
CA LEU A 139 4.77 -3.53 -12.38
C LEU A 139 5.48 -3.77 -13.72
N PRO A 140 6.66 -4.41 -13.72
CA PRO A 140 7.31 -4.87 -14.95
C PRO A 140 6.41 -5.81 -15.75
N ARG A 141 6.52 -5.80 -17.08
CA ARG A 141 5.64 -6.60 -17.94
C ARG A 141 5.76 -8.11 -17.75
N ASP A 142 6.93 -8.57 -17.35
CA ASP A 142 7.28 -9.98 -17.07
C ASP A 142 7.13 -10.38 -15.60
N PHE A 143 6.74 -9.46 -14.73
CA PHE A 143 6.57 -9.73 -13.31
C PHE A 143 5.42 -10.71 -13.05
N ASP A 144 5.61 -11.68 -12.15
CA ASP A 144 4.59 -12.62 -11.69
C ASP A 144 4.20 -12.29 -10.25
N LEU A 145 3.09 -11.57 -10.10
CA LEU A 145 2.61 -11.09 -8.81
C LEU A 145 2.18 -12.23 -7.88
N GLN A 146 1.62 -13.31 -8.43
CA GLN A 146 1.19 -14.45 -7.61
C GLN A 146 2.39 -15.19 -7.03
N THR A 147 3.39 -15.49 -7.85
CA THR A 147 4.62 -16.13 -7.40
C THR A 147 5.35 -15.30 -6.38
N PHE A 148 5.46 -13.98 -6.62
CA PHE A 148 6.07 -13.04 -5.69
C PHE A 148 5.36 -13.03 -4.32
N LEU A 149 4.03 -12.91 -4.29
CA LEU A 149 3.29 -12.85 -3.02
C LEU A 149 3.39 -14.16 -2.23
N VAL A 150 3.40 -15.31 -2.89
CA VAL A 150 3.60 -16.61 -2.23
C VAL A 150 5.00 -16.68 -1.60
N ALA A 151 6.03 -16.28 -2.34
CA ALA A 151 7.40 -16.29 -1.84
C ALA A 151 7.55 -15.34 -0.64
N LEU A 152 7.06 -14.10 -0.77
CA LEU A 152 7.10 -13.11 0.31
C LEU A 152 6.39 -13.59 1.58
N LEU A 153 5.20 -14.17 1.45
CA LEU A 153 4.44 -14.66 2.59
C LEU A 153 5.14 -15.81 3.32
N ARG A 154 5.85 -16.68 2.59
CA ARG A 154 6.65 -17.76 3.20
C ARG A 154 7.81 -17.24 4.04
N GLU A 155 8.38 -16.11 3.64
CA GLU A 155 9.48 -15.47 4.38
C GLU A 155 9.01 -14.71 5.61
N GLN A 156 7.82 -14.11 5.53
CA GLN A 156 7.47 -12.96 6.37
C GLN A 156 6.33 -13.17 7.38
N VAL A 157 6.07 -14.35 7.85
CA VAL A 157 5.06 -14.57 8.91
C VAL A 157 5.67 -14.45 10.31
N ALA A 158 5.13 -13.56 11.14
CA ALA A 158 5.63 -13.35 12.51
C ALA A 158 4.62 -13.66 13.64
N GLY A 159 3.38 -13.87 13.32
CA GLY A 159 2.25 -14.09 14.25
C GLY A 159 1.02 -13.43 13.67
N TYR A 160 -0.16 -13.82 14.12
CA TYR A 160 -1.38 -13.18 13.61
C TYR A 160 -2.61 -13.42 14.49
N TYR A 161 -3.51 -12.45 14.48
CA TYR A 161 -4.85 -12.57 15.02
C TYR A 161 -5.85 -13.01 13.94
N ASP A 162 -6.48 -14.17 14.12
CA ASP A 162 -7.51 -14.63 13.20
C ASP A 162 -8.89 -14.08 13.64
N MET A 163 -9.41 -13.14 12.88
CA MET A 163 -10.70 -12.51 13.13
C MET A 163 -11.89 -13.48 13.05
N LYS A 164 -11.78 -14.60 12.34
CA LYS A 164 -12.85 -15.60 12.23
C LYS A 164 -12.93 -16.49 13.47
N THR A 165 -11.79 -17.00 13.92
CA THR A 165 -11.69 -17.89 15.08
C THR A 165 -11.52 -17.15 16.40
N LYS A 166 -11.23 -15.82 16.34
CA LYS A 166 -10.92 -14.96 17.50
C LYS A 166 -9.72 -15.46 18.28
N THR A 167 -8.70 -15.89 17.57
CA THR A 167 -7.50 -16.54 18.11
C THR A 167 -6.25 -15.80 17.69
N VAL A 168 -5.36 -15.51 18.64
CA VAL A 168 -4.00 -15.09 18.35
C VAL A 168 -3.13 -16.33 18.11
N ASN A 169 -2.44 -16.37 16.97
CA ASN A 169 -1.57 -17.44 16.56
C ASN A 169 -0.12 -17.04 16.78
N LEU A 170 0.53 -17.74 17.68
CA LEU A 170 1.94 -17.58 18.05
C LEU A 170 2.77 -18.58 17.27
N LEU A 171 4.02 -18.23 16.97
CA LEU A 171 4.84 -19.05 16.10
C LEU A 171 5.84 -19.89 16.90
N ASP A 172 5.98 -21.17 16.55
CA ASP A 172 6.84 -22.12 17.29
C ASP A 172 8.33 -22.01 16.90
N TRP A 173 8.70 -21.12 15.96
CA TRP A 173 10.06 -20.96 15.44
C TRP A 173 10.65 -19.56 15.62
N ILE A 174 9.94 -18.64 16.24
CA ILE A 174 10.39 -17.26 16.51
C ILE A 174 10.68 -17.11 18.01
N ASP A 175 11.78 -16.43 18.33
CA ASP A 175 12.16 -16.12 19.70
C ASP A 175 11.09 -15.33 20.46
N ILE A 176 10.91 -15.63 21.76
CA ILE A 176 9.86 -15.01 22.58
C ILE A 176 10.00 -13.49 22.65
N GLU A 177 11.22 -12.99 22.81
CA GLU A 177 11.45 -11.54 22.94
C GLU A 177 11.07 -10.79 21.65
N GLN A 178 11.23 -11.46 20.50
CA GLN A 178 10.80 -10.91 19.21
C GLN A 178 9.27 -10.99 19.04
N GLN A 179 8.62 -11.98 19.61
CA GLN A 179 7.17 -12.14 19.52
C GLN A 179 6.39 -11.17 20.42
N ARG A 180 6.94 -10.72 21.56
CA ARG A 180 6.22 -9.84 22.51
C ARG A 180 5.72 -8.52 21.89
N PRO A 181 6.53 -7.74 21.15
CA PRO A 181 6.05 -6.55 20.47
C PRO A 181 4.98 -6.85 19.41
N VAL A 182 5.17 -7.95 18.65
CA VAL A 182 4.17 -8.42 17.68
C VAL A 182 2.86 -8.78 18.36
N LEU A 183 2.93 -9.42 19.54
CA LEU A 183 1.74 -9.71 20.34
C LEU A 183 1.00 -8.44 20.77
N ALA A 184 1.69 -7.36 21.12
CA ALA A 184 1.04 -6.09 21.45
C ALA A 184 0.25 -5.54 20.25
N HIS A 185 0.79 -5.69 19.05
CA HIS A 185 0.11 -5.36 17.79
C HIS A 185 -1.11 -6.26 17.56
N GLU A 186 -0.96 -7.57 17.59
CA GLU A 186 -2.03 -8.53 17.31
C GLU A 186 -3.17 -8.49 18.34
N LEU A 187 -2.84 -8.27 19.59
CA LEU A 187 -3.83 -8.12 20.65
C LEU A 187 -4.58 -6.79 20.56
N THR A 188 -3.99 -5.77 19.92
CA THR A 188 -4.73 -4.55 19.58
C THR A 188 -5.80 -4.83 18.54
N HIS A 189 -5.52 -5.65 17.52
CA HIS A 189 -6.55 -6.12 16.60
C HIS A 189 -7.67 -6.90 17.31
N ALA A 190 -7.33 -7.71 18.30
CA ALA A 190 -8.34 -8.39 19.10
C ALA A 190 -9.25 -7.41 19.86
N LEU A 191 -8.71 -6.32 20.41
CA LEU A 191 -9.50 -5.27 21.10
C LEU A 191 -10.36 -4.44 20.12
N GLN A 192 -9.82 -4.10 18.97
CA GLN A 192 -10.56 -3.46 17.88
C GLN A 192 -11.73 -4.32 17.43
N ASP A 193 -11.48 -5.63 17.21
CA ASP A 193 -12.50 -6.59 16.80
C ASP A 193 -13.58 -6.79 17.87
N GLN A 194 -13.19 -6.90 19.15
CA GLN A 194 -14.14 -7.00 20.26
C GLN A 194 -15.02 -5.73 20.37
N SER A 195 -14.51 -4.59 19.97
CA SER A 195 -15.19 -3.31 20.09
C SER A 195 -16.07 -2.98 18.90
N PHE A 196 -15.62 -3.28 17.70
CA PHE A 196 -16.24 -2.82 16.44
C PHE A 196 -16.58 -3.95 15.46
N GLY A 197 -16.15 -5.21 15.71
CA GLY A 197 -16.40 -6.34 14.83
C GLY A 197 -15.66 -6.16 13.50
N LEU A 198 -14.32 -6.21 13.55
CA LEU A 198 -13.43 -5.84 12.44
C LEU A 198 -13.79 -6.50 11.10
N GLU A 199 -14.19 -7.76 11.10
CA GLU A 199 -14.54 -8.44 9.85
C GLU A 199 -15.68 -7.73 9.11
N LYS A 200 -16.72 -7.32 9.83
CA LYS A 200 -17.84 -6.57 9.26
C LYS A 200 -17.42 -5.14 8.94
N TRP A 201 -16.68 -4.51 9.85
CA TRP A 201 -16.22 -3.14 9.73
C TRP A 201 -15.31 -2.94 8.51
N MET A 202 -14.40 -3.86 8.24
CA MET A 202 -13.55 -3.85 7.05
C MET A 202 -14.32 -4.09 5.74
N LYS A 203 -15.43 -4.82 5.80
CA LYS A 203 -16.29 -5.09 4.62
C LYS A 203 -17.34 -4.01 4.36
N GLU A 204 -17.51 -3.08 5.26
CA GLU A 204 -18.48 -2.00 5.09
C GLU A 204 -18.04 -1.09 3.94
N GLY A 205 -18.85 -1.00 2.90
CA GLY A 205 -18.47 -0.39 1.63
C GLY A 205 -17.99 -1.37 0.55
N ASP A 206 -17.84 -2.67 0.87
CA ASP A 206 -17.48 -3.69 -0.11
C ASP A 206 -18.68 -3.98 -1.03
N ASN A 207 -18.74 -3.28 -2.14
CA ASN A 207 -19.78 -3.47 -3.15
C ASN A 207 -19.31 -4.50 -4.20
N ASP A 208 -20.23 -5.32 -4.67
CA ASP A 208 -20.00 -6.23 -5.78
C ASP A 208 -19.98 -5.46 -7.12
N LEU A 209 -18.85 -4.79 -7.39
CA LEU A 209 -18.62 -4.09 -8.64
C LEU A 209 -18.68 -5.00 -9.86
N GLU A 210 -18.39 -6.30 -9.69
CA GLU A 210 -18.31 -7.25 -10.79
C GLU A 210 -19.66 -7.39 -11.51
N ASN A 211 -20.77 -7.29 -10.78
CA ASN A 211 -22.12 -7.46 -11.30
C ASN A 211 -22.81 -6.14 -11.69
N LYS A 212 -22.21 -4.98 -11.40
CA LYS A 212 -22.79 -3.68 -11.75
C LYS A 212 -22.36 -3.24 -13.13
N LYS A 213 -23.28 -3.11 -14.07
CA LYS A 213 -22.97 -2.62 -15.43
C LYS A 213 -22.53 -1.15 -15.41
N GLN A 214 -23.23 -0.32 -14.62
CA GLN A 214 -22.93 1.09 -14.43
C GLN A 214 -22.48 1.34 -12.97
N PRO A 215 -21.18 1.37 -12.67
CA PRO A 215 -20.68 1.75 -11.37
C PRO A 215 -21.03 3.21 -11.02
N THR A 216 -21.35 3.46 -9.77
CA THR A 216 -21.53 4.82 -9.23
C THR A 216 -20.19 5.35 -8.68
N GLY A 217 -20.11 6.66 -8.42
CA GLY A 217 -18.93 7.25 -7.77
C GLY A 217 -18.60 6.55 -6.45
N MET A 218 -19.62 6.25 -5.63
CA MET A 218 -19.41 5.54 -4.36
C MET A 218 -18.87 4.12 -4.55
N ASP A 219 -19.26 3.43 -5.62
CA ASP A 219 -18.73 2.10 -5.92
C ASP A 219 -17.24 2.13 -6.25
N ILE A 220 -16.82 3.18 -6.95
CA ILE A 220 -15.41 3.41 -7.32
C ILE A 220 -14.59 3.83 -6.10
N GLU A 221 -15.15 4.71 -5.24
CA GLU A 221 -14.46 5.18 -4.02
C GLU A 221 -14.22 4.08 -2.98
N ASN A 222 -14.85 2.93 -3.10
CA ASN A 222 -14.68 1.83 -2.12
C ASN A 222 -13.24 1.34 -1.97
N ASP A 223 -12.39 1.49 -2.98
CA ASP A 223 -10.98 1.14 -2.89
C ASP A 223 -10.26 2.06 -1.93
N GLU A 224 -10.46 3.36 -2.08
CA GLU A 224 -9.92 4.38 -1.19
C GLU A 224 -10.39 4.18 0.26
N ILE A 225 -11.71 3.91 0.45
CA ILE A 225 -12.28 3.63 1.76
C ILE A 225 -11.64 2.40 2.41
N SER A 226 -11.46 1.35 1.64
CA SER A 226 -10.88 0.09 2.14
C SER A 226 -9.44 0.28 2.59
N GLU A 227 -8.64 1.00 1.81
CA GLU A 227 -7.23 1.27 2.09
C GLU A 227 -7.05 2.22 3.28
N ALA A 228 -7.86 3.28 3.34
CA ALA A 228 -7.87 4.18 4.48
C ALA A 228 -8.25 3.46 5.78
N ARG A 229 -9.26 2.58 5.75
CA ARG A 229 -9.65 1.76 6.91
C ARG A 229 -8.54 0.83 7.35
N GLN A 230 -7.84 0.21 6.42
CA GLN A 230 -6.71 -0.63 6.76
C GLN A 230 -5.61 0.16 7.43
N ALA A 231 -5.28 1.33 6.91
CA ALA A 231 -4.28 2.22 7.53
C ALA A 231 -4.67 2.62 8.98
N VAL A 232 -5.96 2.78 9.27
CA VAL A 232 -6.44 3.03 10.64
C VAL A 232 -6.18 1.81 11.54
N VAL A 233 -6.60 0.63 11.10
CA VAL A 233 -6.47 -0.59 11.91
C VAL A 233 -5.02 -0.91 12.21
N GLU A 234 -4.18 -0.89 11.19
CA GLU A 234 -2.75 -1.17 11.33
C GLU A 234 -2.01 -0.03 12.06
N GLY A 235 -2.34 1.22 11.75
CA GLY A 235 -1.73 2.38 12.42
C GLY A 235 -1.96 2.40 13.93
N GLN A 236 -3.18 2.08 14.38
CA GLN A 236 -3.49 1.94 15.80
C GLN A 236 -2.69 0.81 16.47
N ALA A 237 -2.59 -0.33 15.81
CA ALA A 237 -1.81 -1.46 16.30
C ALA A 237 -0.32 -1.13 16.37
N MET A 238 0.20 -0.35 15.41
CA MET A 238 1.58 0.16 15.43
C MET A 238 1.84 1.13 16.56
N VAL A 239 0.91 2.01 16.88
CA VAL A 239 1.02 2.90 18.05
C VAL A 239 1.23 2.10 19.33
N VAL A 240 0.38 1.10 19.56
CA VAL A 240 0.45 0.24 20.77
C VAL A 240 1.75 -0.57 20.79
N LEU A 241 2.20 -1.09 19.65
CA LEU A 241 3.46 -1.81 19.54
C LEU A 241 4.65 -0.92 19.94
N VAL A 242 4.71 0.31 19.41
CA VAL A 242 5.82 1.25 19.70
C VAL A 242 5.80 1.64 21.17
N ASP A 243 4.62 1.96 21.72
CA ASP A 243 4.49 2.30 23.14
C ASP A 243 4.85 1.10 24.04
N TYR A 244 4.52 -0.13 23.64
CA TYR A 244 4.94 -1.35 24.34
C TYR A 244 6.47 -1.50 24.37
N MET A 245 7.13 -1.29 23.23
CA MET A 245 8.60 -1.36 23.14
C MET A 245 9.29 -0.27 23.99
N LEU A 246 8.68 0.92 24.09
CA LEU A 246 9.24 2.07 24.80
C LEU A 246 8.92 2.05 26.32
N ALA A 247 7.87 1.34 26.74
CA ALA A 247 7.41 1.32 28.13
C ALA A 247 8.51 0.97 29.16
N PRO A 248 9.42 -0.01 28.93
CA PRO A 248 10.51 -0.32 29.86
C PRO A 248 11.46 0.85 30.12
N THR A 249 11.57 1.79 29.17
CA THR A 249 12.42 2.99 29.29
C THR A 249 11.70 4.19 29.88
N GLY A 250 10.40 4.06 30.16
CA GLY A 250 9.55 5.17 30.61
C GLY A 250 9.25 6.20 29.50
N GLN A 251 9.52 5.86 28.25
CA GLN A 251 9.23 6.70 27.08
C GLN A 251 7.90 6.32 26.44
N SER A 252 7.46 7.14 25.48
CA SER A 252 6.28 6.87 24.67
C SER A 252 6.51 7.34 23.23
N LEU A 253 5.69 6.87 22.31
CA LEU A 253 5.70 7.27 20.91
C LEU A 253 5.69 8.80 20.74
N LEU A 254 4.80 9.51 21.44
CA LEU A 254 4.71 10.96 21.35
C LEU A 254 5.94 11.70 21.87
N ALA A 255 6.68 11.10 22.81
CA ALA A 255 7.92 11.69 23.37
C ALA A 255 9.15 11.35 22.53
N SER A 256 9.04 10.47 21.54
CA SER A 256 10.19 9.88 20.82
C SER A 256 10.02 9.90 19.29
N PRO A 257 9.80 11.08 18.66
CA PRO A 257 9.53 11.15 17.21
C PRO A 257 10.67 10.62 16.35
N GLN A 258 11.92 10.67 16.82
CA GLN A 258 13.10 10.12 16.10
C GLN A 258 13.01 8.60 15.98
N ILE A 259 12.44 7.96 17.00
CA ILE A 259 12.23 6.51 17.01
C ILE A 259 11.16 6.13 15.99
N VAL A 260 10.07 6.88 15.93
CA VAL A 260 9.00 6.67 14.93
C VAL A 260 9.56 6.79 13.51
N ASN A 261 10.37 7.83 13.25
CA ASN A 261 10.98 8.02 11.93
C ASN A 261 11.96 6.87 11.57
N ALA A 262 12.83 6.48 12.50
CA ALA A 262 13.75 5.36 12.28
C ALA A 262 13.00 4.03 12.02
N LEU A 263 11.89 3.80 12.72
CA LEU A 263 11.04 2.63 12.50
C LEU A 263 10.43 2.64 11.10
N LYS A 264 9.90 3.76 10.64
CA LYS A 264 9.31 3.91 9.31
C LYS A 264 10.33 3.72 8.19
N GLU A 265 11.51 4.31 8.33
CA GLU A 265 12.62 4.11 7.40
C GLU A 265 13.07 2.65 7.38
N GLY A 266 13.15 2.03 8.56
CA GLY A 266 13.43 0.61 8.70
C GLY A 266 12.46 -0.30 7.94
N MET A 267 11.18 0.03 7.90
CA MET A 267 10.17 -0.74 7.16
C MET A 267 10.40 -0.73 5.64
N LEU A 268 10.93 0.34 5.07
CA LEU A 268 11.23 0.44 3.63
C LEU A 268 12.55 -0.25 3.24
N VAL A 269 13.57 -0.06 4.08
CA VAL A 269 14.88 -0.69 3.89
C VAL A 269 14.81 -2.16 4.28
N GLY A 270 13.98 -2.45 5.16
CA GLY A 270 13.51 -3.50 5.94
C GLY A 270 14.19 -4.74 5.86
N THR A 271 14.19 -5.43 5.74
CA THR A 271 14.45 -6.83 5.71
C THR A 271 15.64 -7.10 4.80
N ALA A 272 16.84 -6.65 5.27
CA ALA A 272 18.09 -7.16 4.72
C ALA A 272 18.07 -8.71 4.63
N ASP A 273 17.18 -9.34 5.38
CA ASP A 273 16.95 -10.77 5.45
C ASP A 273 15.81 -11.28 4.55
N SER A 274 15.07 -10.39 3.83
CA SER A 274 14.08 -10.79 2.82
C SER A 274 14.53 -10.39 1.41
N PRO A 275 15.19 -11.29 0.68
CA PRO A 275 15.56 -11.07 -0.71
C PRO A 275 14.35 -10.69 -1.59
N GLU A 276 13.21 -11.34 -1.39
CA GLU A 276 11.99 -11.09 -2.15
C GLU A 276 11.51 -9.64 -2.01
N PHE A 277 11.46 -9.12 -0.78
CA PHE A 277 11.05 -7.74 -0.55
C PHE A 277 12.08 -6.74 -1.07
N LYS A 278 13.38 -7.02 -0.91
CA LYS A 278 14.47 -6.15 -1.36
C LYS A 278 14.41 -5.87 -2.86
N ASP A 279 14.10 -6.90 -3.66
CA ASP A 279 14.04 -6.83 -5.12
C ASP A 279 12.64 -6.49 -5.65
N ALA A 280 11.67 -6.29 -4.75
CA ALA A 280 10.31 -5.96 -5.12
C ALA A 280 10.20 -4.62 -5.88
N PRO A 281 9.29 -4.48 -6.85
CA PRO A 281 8.93 -3.22 -7.47
C PRO A 281 8.53 -2.16 -6.43
N VAL A 282 8.83 -0.88 -6.72
CA VAL A 282 8.51 0.25 -5.83
C VAL A 282 7.05 0.23 -5.40
N PHE A 283 6.14 -0.01 -6.36
CA PHE A 283 4.71 -0.12 -6.07
C PHE A 283 4.41 -1.13 -4.95
N LEU A 284 5.00 -2.32 -5.00
CA LEU A 284 4.73 -3.35 -3.99
C LEU A 284 5.34 -3.02 -2.63
N LYS A 285 6.53 -2.39 -2.60
CA LYS A 285 7.15 -1.92 -1.35
C LYS A 285 6.27 -0.88 -0.67
N GLU A 286 5.83 0.10 -1.41
CA GLU A 286 4.97 1.17 -0.89
C GLU A 286 3.60 0.64 -0.46
N GLU A 287 2.93 -0.17 -1.29
CA GLU A 287 1.63 -0.76 -1.01
C GLU A 287 1.63 -1.64 0.24
N LEU A 288 2.64 -2.50 0.39
CA LEU A 288 2.77 -3.40 1.54
C LEU A 288 3.08 -2.66 2.85
N THR A 289 3.73 -1.51 2.78
CA THR A 289 4.14 -0.74 3.96
C THR A 289 3.23 0.43 4.28
N PHE A 290 2.37 0.85 3.35
CA PHE A 290 1.48 2.00 3.49
C PHE A 290 0.64 1.98 4.77
N PRO A 291 -0.10 0.90 5.11
CA PRO A 291 -0.96 0.89 6.27
C PRO A 291 -0.20 1.08 7.58
N TYR A 292 1.03 0.56 7.64
CA TYR A 292 1.88 0.65 8.83
C TYR A 292 2.56 2.02 8.95
N ARG A 293 3.15 2.53 7.86
CA ARG A 293 3.94 3.77 7.87
C ARG A 293 3.05 5.00 7.94
N TYR A 294 2.11 5.11 6.99
CA TYR A 294 1.20 6.26 6.95
C TYR A 294 0.09 6.15 7.98
N GLY A 295 -0.36 4.93 8.31
CA GLY A 295 -1.27 4.69 9.42
C GLY A 295 -0.69 5.11 10.76
N LEU A 296 0.59 4.80 11.02
CA LEU A 296 1.29 5.24 12.23
C LEU A 296 1.38 6.77 12.31
N ASP A 297 1.70 7.45 11.20
CA ASP A 297 1.76 8.92 11.16
C ASP A 297 0.38 9.54 11.39
N PHE A 298 -0.64 8.99 10.76
CA PHE A 298 -2.02 9.43 10.92
C PHE A 298 -2.47 9.33 12.37
N GLU A 299 -2.31 8.17 12.99
CA GLU A 299 -2.73 7.94 14.37
C GLU A 299 -1.87 8.74 15.37
N THR A 300 -0.58 8.94 15.09
CA THR A 300 0.30 9.80 15.88
C THR A 300 -0.20 11.25 15.90
N GLU A 301 -0.63 11.76 14.73
CA GLU A 301 -1.20 13.12 14.64
C GLU A 301 -2.55 13.23 15.37
N LEU A 302 -3.39 12.20 15.30
CA LEU A 302 -4.65 12.16 16.05
C LEU A 302 -4.41 12.10 17.57
N LEU A 303 -3.44 11.30 18.02
CA LEU A 303 -3.03 11.24 19.43
C LEU A 303 -2.56 12.60 19.91
N ARG A 304 -1.73 13.28 19.13
CA ARG A 304 -1.19 14.59 19.47
C ARG A 304 -2.26 15.66 19.57
N THR A 305 -3.29 15.62 18.73
CA THR A 305 -4.34 16.65 18.63
C THR A 305 -5.56 16.39 19.49
N GLY A 306 -5.88 15.13 19.79
CA GLY A 306 -7.12 14.77 20.48
C GLY A 306 -7.01 13.61 21.46
N GLY A 307 -5.79 13.11 21.69
CA GLY A 307 -5.55 12.02 22.64
C GLY A 307 -6.09 10.67 22.19
N LYS A 308 -6.04 9.70 23.09
CA LYS A 308 -6.37 8.30 22.82
C LYS A 308 -7.80 8.07 22.32
N GLU A 309 -8.77 8.79 22.89
CA GLU A 309 -10.16 8.65 22.46
C GLU A 309 -10.34 8.98 20.98
N LYS A 310 -9.68 10.05 20.51
CA LYS A 310 -9.74 10.46 19.12
C LYS A 310 -9.01 9.50 18.20
N ALA A 311 -7.81 9.06 18.58
CA ALA A 311 -6.98 8.18 17.76
C ALA A 311 -7.51 6.76 17.67
N PHE A 312 -8.27 6.26 18.65
CA PHE A 312 -8.77 4.88 18.64
C PHE A 312 -10.28 4.81 18.40
N ALA A 313 -11.09 4.93 19.44
CA ALA A 313 -12.52 4.68 19.36
C ALA A 313 -13.27 5.63 18.41
N ALA A 314 -12.92 6.93 18.42
CA ALA A 314 -13.59 7.90 17.56
C ALA A 314 -13.24 7.70 16.09
N THR A 315 -11.99 7.37 15.76
CA THR A 315 -11.58 7.09 14.38
C THR A 315 -12.21 5.80 13.86
N LEU A 316 -12.31 4.75 14.68
CA LEU A 316 -13.03 3.54 14.28
C LEU A 316 -14.54 3.77 14.10
N SER A 317 -15.13 4.73 14.84
CA SER A 317 -16.54 5.10 14.69
C SER A 317 -16.81 5.98 13.47
N ASN A 318 -15.85 6.79 13.05
CA ASN A 318 -15.92 7.68 11.89
C ASN A 318 -14.62 7.62 11.09
N PRO A 319 -14.38 6.52 10.35
CA PRO A 319 -13.12 6.31 9.68
C PRO A 319 -12.90 7.28 8.51
N PRO A 320 -11.62 7.58 8.18
CA PRO A 320 -11.28 8.27 6.95
C PRO A 320 -11.76 7.47 5.72
N ARG A 321 -11.98 8.17 4.63
CA ARG A 321 -12.55 7.62 3.39
C ARG A 321 -11.57 7.60 2.22
N THR A 322 -10.40 8.23 2.36
CA THR A 322 -9.42 8.35 1.28
C THR A 322 -8.01 8.20 1.81
N THR A 323 -7.11 7.73 0.95
CA THR A 323 -5.66 7.71 1.24
C THR A 323 -5.13 9.12 1.49
N ARG A 324 -5.71 10.16 0.86
CA ARG A 324 -5.42 11.56 1.15
C ARG A 324 -5.60 11.91 2.63
N GLN A 325 -6.69 11.46 3.24
CA GLN A 325 -6.94 11.73 4.66
C GLN A 325 -5.94 11.03 5.57
N ILE A 326 -5.40 9.89 5.15
CA ILE A 326 -4.34 9.18 5.86
C ILE A 326 -2.99 9.89 5.68
N MET A 327 -2.61 10.23 4.46
CA MET A 327 -1.33 10.86 4.13
C MET A 327 -1.25 12.30 4.64
N GLU A 328 -2.39 12.99 4.68
CA GLU A 328 -2.55 14.37 5.15
C GLU A 328 -3.60 14.45 6.28
N PRO A 329 -3.29 14.04 7.52
CA PRO A 329 -4.24 13.94 8.62
C PRO A 329 -5.05 15.22 8.90
N LYS A 330 -4.50 16.40 8.54
CA LYS A 330 -5.20 17.68 8.65
C LYS A 330 -6.47 17.74 7.82
N THR A 331 -6.54 17.03 6.68
CA THR A 331 -7.71 16.97 5.80
C THR A 331 -8.84 16.18 6.47
N TYR A 332 -8.51 15.08 7.17
CA TYR A 332 -9.45 14.35 8.00
C TYR A 332 -9.94 15.20 9.20
N LEU A 333 -9.01 15.85 9.91
CA LEU A 333 -9.31 16.68 11.08
C LEU A 333 -10.20 17.88 10.75
N SER A 334 -10.04 18.46 9.57
CA SER A 334 -10.86 19.60 9.09
C SER A 334 -12.20 19.16 8.49
N GLY A 335 -12.40 17.86 8.26
CA GLY A 335 -13.57 17.36 7.55
C GLY A 335 -13.58 17.74 6.07
N GLU A 336 -12.40 17.81 5.41
CA GLU A 336 -12.31 18.11 3.98
C GLU A 336 -13.18 17.12 3.19
N SER A 337 -14.00 17.67 2.30
CA SER A 337 -14.81 16.90 1.35
C SER A 337 -14.36 17.20 -0.06
N LEU A 338 -14.03 16.16 -0.82
CA LEU A 338 -13.72 16.29 -2.23
C LEU A 338 -14.98 16.27 -3.07
N GLU A 339 -15.02 17.11 -4.11
CA GLU A 339 -16.09 17.08 -5.09
C GLU A 339 -16.10 15.74 -5.84
N PRO A 340 -17.26 15.11 -6.05
CA PRO A 340 -17.36 13.87 -6.80
C PRO A 340 -16.79 13.99 -8.21
N MET A 341 -16.19 12.93 -8.71
CA MET A 341 -15.73 12.83 -10.10
C MET A 341 -16.91 12.60 -11.03
N ARG A 342 -16.88 13.26 -12.19
CA ARG A 342 -17.84 12.99 -13.27
C ARG A 342 -17.48 11.65 -13.90
N LEU A 343 -18.48 10.76 -14.03
CA LEU A 343 -18.33 9.45 -14.65
C LEU A 343 -19.04 9.44 -16.01
N PRO A 344 -18.52 8.69 -17.00
CA PRO A 344 -19.21 8.47 -18.26
C PRO A 344 -20.33 7.44 -18.11
N ASP A 345 -21.18 7.32 -19.12
CA ASP A 345 -22.09 6.18 -19.26
C ASP A 345 -21.30 4.97 -19.75
N PHE A 346 -20.73 4.21 -18.83
CA PHE A 346 -19.86 3.06 -19.15
C PHE A 346 -20.57 2.02 -20.03
N GLU A 347 -21.89 1.81 -19.89
CA GLU A 347 -22.62 0.83 -20.68
C GLU A 347 -22.76 1.30 -22.15
N ARG A 348 -23.02 2.57 -22.36
CA ARG A 348 -23.15 3.17 -23.68
C ARG A 348 -21.79 3.35 -24.37
N ASP A 349 -20.85 3.95 -23.65
CA ASP A 349 -19.58 4.41 -24.24
C ASP A 349 -18.62 3.27 -24.49
N PHE A 350 -18.67 2.24 -23.67
CA PHE A 350 -17.89 1.00 -23.86
C PHE A 350 -18.71 -0.14 -24.45
N LYS A 351 -19.74 0.14 -25.27
CA LYS A 351 -20.60 -0.89 -25.86
C LYS A 351 -19.87 -1.97 -26.67
N ASN A 352 -18.72 -1.62 -27.27
CA ASN A 352 -17.87 -2.54 -28.05
C ASN A 352 -16.78 -3.20 -27.19
N TYR A 353 -16.73 -2.89 -25.92
CA TYR A 353 -15.73 -3.40 -24.98
C TYR A 353 -16.40 -4.24 -23.89
N GLU A 354 -15.64 -5.16 -23.35
CA GLU A 354 -15.97 -5.89 -22.13
C GLU A 354 -15.13 -5.33 -20.99
N ARG A 355 -15.81 -4.93 -19.89
CA ARG A 355 -15.12 -4.41 -18.72
C ARG A 355 -14.15 -5.45 -18.14
N PHE A 356 -12.94 -5.06 -17.94
CA PHE A 356 -11.90 -5.86 -17.31
C PHE A 356 -11.76 -5.51 -15.82
N ASP A 357 -11.66 -4.22 -15.49
CA ASP A 357 -11.57 -3.70 -14.12
C ASP A 357 -12.02 -2.23 -14.06
N VAL A 358 -12.35 -1.75 -12.86
CA VAL A 358 -12.68 -0.34 -12.60
C VAL A 358 -12.38 -0.04 -11.15
N GLY A 359 -11.84 1.15 -10.87
CA GLY A 359 -11.52 1.54 -9.49
C GLY A 359 -11.03 2.98 -9.34
N ALA A 360 -10.79 3.39 -8.11
CA ALA A 360 -10.19 4.66 -7.80
C ALA A 360 -8.68 4.65 -8.10
N ILE A 361 -8.16 5.83 -8.39
CA ILE A 361 -6.74 6.17 -8.32
C ILE A 361 -6.62 7.25 -7.26
N GLY A 362 -6.18 6.87 -6.07
CA GLY A 362 -6.08 7.72 -4.89
C GLY A 362 -4.84 8.61 -4.88
N GLU A 363 -4.73 9.41 -3.83
CA GLU A 363 -3.52 10.23 -3.61
C GLU A 363 -2.29 9.37 -3.46
N PHE A 364 -2.41 8.22 -2.80
CA PHE A 364 -1.32 7.27 -2.62
C PHE A 364 -0.88 6.62 -3.95
N ASP A 365 -1.81 6.19 -4.78
CA ASP A 365 -1.49 5.65 -6.11
C ASP A 365 -0.73 6.67 -6.97
N VAL A 366 -1.16 7.94 -6.90
CA VAL A 366 -0.47 9.05 -7.59
C VAL A 366 0.92 9.28 -7.00
N ALA A 367 1.07 9.20 -5.68
CA ALA A 367 2.38 9.36 -5.04
C ALA A 367 3.37 8.32 -5.57
N ILE A 368 2.97 7.06 -5.68
CA ILE A 368 3.81 5.99 -6.22
C ILE A 368 4.11 6.22 -7.71
N LEU A 369 3.09 6.57 -8.50
CA LEU A 369 3.25 6.81 -9.93
C LEU A 369 4.25 7.95 -10.19
N VAL A 370 4.12 9.05 -9.45
CA VAL A 370 5.04 10.19 -9.59
C VAL A 370 6.44 9.84 -9.07
N ASP A 371 6.55 9.09 -7.97
CA ASP A 371 7.84 8.62 -7.45
C ASP A 371 8.59 7.78 -8.49
N GLN A 372 7.91 6.83 -9.11
CA GLN A 372 8.50 5.94 -10.11
C GLN A 372 9.01 6.68 -11.35
N TYR A 373 8.34 7.74 -11.79
CA TYR A 373 8.65 8.41 -13.05
C TYR A 373 9.40 9.73 -12.90
N ALA A 374 9.23 10.44 -11.79
CA ALA A 374 9.83 11.74 -11.53
C ALA A 374 10.68 11.80 -10.24
N GLY A 375 10.66 10.73 -9.44
CA GLY A 375 11.44 10.59 -8.21
C GLY A 375 10.71 11.07 -6.96
N THR A 376 11.22 10.63 -5.80
CA THR A 376 10.59 10.78 -4.48
C THR A 376 10.38 12.25 -4.08
N GLU A 377 11.34 13.14 -4.36
CA GLU A 377 11.18 14.57 -4.05
C GLU A 377 10.04 15.20 -4.87
N ALA A 378 9.96 14.87 -6.16
CA ALA A 378 8.88 15.31 -7.02
C ALA A 378 7.53 14.78 -6.51
N SER A 379 7.47 13.50 -6.12
CA SER A 379 6.28 12.88 -5.57
C SER A 379 5.76 13.64 -4.35
N HIS A 380 6.59 13.89 -3.34
CA HIS A 380 6.23 14.62 -2.12
C HIS A 380 5.71 16.04 -2.39
N ASN A 381 6.25 16.71 -3.40
CA ASN A 381 5.80 18.04 -3.79
C ASN A 381 4.55 18.04 -4.69
N PHE A 382 4.08 16.86 -5.11
CA PHE A 382 3.06 16.73 -6.13
C PHE A 382 1.75 16.11 -5.63
N TYR A 383 1.80 14.96 -4.94
CA TYR A 383 0.60 14.23 -4.54
C TYR A 383 -0.37 15.05 -3.66
N PRO A 384 0.06 16.03 -2.79
CA PRO A 384 -0.88 16.81 -1.99
C PRO A 384 -1.85 17.67 -2.83
N HIS A 385 -1.59 17.78 -4.13
CA HIS A 385 -2.43 18.51 -5.06
C HIS A 385 -3.48 17.65 -5.77
N TRP A 386 -3.51 16.33 -5.53
CA TRP A 386 -4.56 15.45 -6.03
C TRP A 386 -5.94 15.80 -5.44
N ARG A 387 -6.99 15.70 -6.25
CA ARG A 387 -8.38 16.02 -5.85
C ARG A 387 -9.40 14.99 -6.31
N GLY A 388 -8.97 13.91 -6.93
CA GLY A 388 -9.81 12.80 -7.37
C GLY A 388 -9.22 12.09 -8.59
N GLY A 389 -9.55 10.81 -8.72
CA GLY A 389 -9.14 10.01 -9.87
C GLY A 389 -9.83 8.66 -9.92
N TYR A 390 -10.06 8.17 -11.13
CA TYR A 390 -10.56 6.81 -11.37
C TYR A 390 -10.06 6.28 -12.69
N TYR A 391 -10.07 4.97 -12.81
CA TYR A 391 -9.78 4.30 -14.07
C TYR A 391 -10.89 3.30 -14.45
N TYR A 392 -10.96 3.03 -15.74
CA TYR A 392 -11.77 1.96 -16.32
C TYR A 392 -10.93 1.20 -17.34
N ALA A 393 -10.71 -0.08 -17.07
CA ALA A 393 -9.96 -0.96 -17.96
C ALA A 393 -10.91 -1.92 -18.67
N ALA A 394 -10.70 -2.12 -19.98
CA ALA A 394 -11.58 -2.92 -20.80
C ALA A 394 -10.82 -3.64 -21.94
N ARG A 395 -11.45 -4.60 -22.57
CA ARG A 395 -10.95 -5.22 -23.79
C ARG A 395 -12.02 -5.20 -24.89
N PRO A 396 -11.65 -5.12 -26.16
CA PRO A 396 -12.59 -5.30 -27.26
C PRO A 396 -13.36 -6.63 -27.11
N LYS A 397 -14.67 -6.60 -27.31
CA LYS A 397 -15.50 -7.81 -27.24
C LYS A 397 -15.08 -8.84 -28.26
N GLY A 398 -14.94 -10.09 -27.83
CA GLY A 398 -14.57 -11.21 -28.69
C GLY A 398 -13.07 -11.34 -28.97
N ASP A 399 -12.23 -10.46 -28.44
CA ASP A 399 -10.78 -10.58 -28.56
C ASP A 399 -10.09 -10.51 -27.19
N PRO A 400 -9.96 -11.64 -26.48
CA PRO A 400 -9.28 -11.70 -25.18
C PRO A 400 -7.77 -11.50 -25.28
N SER A 401 -7.19 -11.55 -26.50
CA SER A 401 -5.77 -11.32 -26.77
C SER A 401 -5.41 -9.87 -27.04
N ALA A 402 -6.41 -9.01 -27.30
CA ALA A 402 -6.20 -7.58 -27.53
C ALA A 402 -5.50 -6.92 -26.33
N PRO A 403 -4.70 -5.88 -26.58
CA PRO A 403 -4.17 -5.05 -25.50
C PRO A 403 -5.27 -4.55 -24.59
N LEU A 404 -4.95 -4.39 -23.31
CA LEU A 404 -5.87 -3.80 -22.36
C LEU A 404 -6.07 -2.32 -22.70
N ALA A 405 -7.30 -1.92 -22.95
CA ALA A 405 -7.68 -0.53 -23.14
C ALA A 405 -7.92 0.12 -21.76
N LEU A 406 -7.57 1.38 -21.63
CA LEU A 406 -7.64 2.14 -20.37
C LEU A 406 -8.27 3.51 -20.61
N LEU A 407 -9.21 3.89 -19.76
CA LEU A 407 -9.60 5.25 -19.46
C LEU A 407 -9.06 5.58 -18.06
N TYR A 408 -8.33 6.69 -17.92
CA TYR A 408 -7.95 7.25 -16.63
C TYR A 408 -8.31 8.73 -16.59
N VAL A 409 -9.03 9.14 -15.56
CA VAL A 409 -9.43 10.53 -15.34
C VAL A 409 -8.94 10.98 -13.97
N SER A 410 -8.29 12.13 -13.91
CA SER A 410 -7.81 12.71 -12.66
C SER A 410 -8.11 14.20 -12.57
N ARG A 411 -8.28 14.69 -11.33
CA ARG A 411 -8.50 16.10 -11.01
C ARG A 411 -7.48 16.59 -10.00
N TRP A 412 -7.07 17.83 -10.14
CA TRP A 412 -5.96 18.45 -9.44
C TRP A 412 -6.36 19.76 -8.78
N ALA A 413 -5.54 20.25 -7.85
CA ALA A 413 -5.78 21.49 -7.13
C ALA A 413 -5.69 22.74 -8.02
N SER A 414 -5.05 22.64 -9.18
CA SER A 414 -4.95 23.73 -10.14
C SER A 414 -4.67 23.23 -11.56
N ARG A 415 -4.86 24.12 -12.52
CA ARG A 415 -4.56 23.87 -13.94
C ARG A 415 -3.08 23.54 -14.17
N GLU A 416 -2.20 24.22 -13.45
CA GLU A 416 -0.75 24.00 -13.56
C GLU A 416 -0.38 22.59 -13.08
N LYS A 417 -1.03 22.12 -12.02
CA LYS A 417 -0.80 20.75 -11.50
C LYS A 417 -1.37 19.69 -12.44
N ALA A 418 -2.51 19.93 -13.05
CA ALA A 418 -3.05 19.05 -14.09
C ALA A 418 -2.09 18.95 -15.28
N ALA A 419 -1.60 20.09 -15.77
CA ALA A 419 -0.68 20.15 -16.89
C ALA A 419 0.68 19.48 -16.59
N ALA A 420 1.20 19.65 -15.37
CA ALA A 420 2.44 19.00 -14.93
C ALA A 420 2.25 17.48 -14.78
N PHE A 421 1.12 17.03 -14.22
CA PHE A 421 0.83 15.59 -14.15
C PHE A 421 0.74 14.95 -15.52
N ALA A 422 0.06 15.60 -16.46
CA ALA A 422 -0.05 15.13 -17.83
C ALA A 422 1.33 14.95 -18.49
N ALA A 423 2.27 15.87 -18.22
CA ALA A 423 3.64 15.75 -18.70
C ALA A 423 4.37 14.55 -18.07
N ILE A 424 4.25 14.34 -16.74
CA ILE A 424 4.83 13.17 -16.05
C ILE A 424 4.26 11.87 -16.63
N TYR A 425 2.94 11.84 -16.87
CA TYR A 425 2.32 10.66 -17.47
C TYR A 425 2.80 10.41 -18.90
N ALA A 426 2.94 11.46 -19.72
CA ALA A 426 3.51 11.34 -21.06
C ALA A 426 4.96 10.84 -21.03
N GLN A 427 5.80 11.35 -20.12
CA GLN A 427 7.17 10.87 -19.92
C GLN A 427 7.22 9.38 -19.57
N SER A 428 6.20 8.85 -18.87
CA SER A 428 6.14 7.43 -18.54
C SER A 428 6.01 6.53 -19.77
N LEU A 429 5.50 7.03 -20.90
CA LEU A 429 5.26 6.23 -22.10
C LEU A 429 6.56 5.62 -22.65
N ASP A 430 7.65 6.38 -22.70
CA ASP A 430 8.95 5.87 -23.16
C ASP A 430 9.50 4.73 -22.28
N LYS A 431 9.09 4.67 -21.02
CA LYS A 431 9.51 3.60 -20.09
C LYS A 431 8.60 2.38 -20.17
N ARG A 432 7.35 2.56 -20.62
CA ARG A 432 6.32 1.50 -20.65
C ARG A 432 6.19 0.81 -21.99
N TYR A 433 6.46 1.53 -23.08
CA TYR A 433 6.29 1.07 -24.45
C TYR A 433 7.62 1.04 -25.18
N LYS A 434 7.76 0.08 -26.10
CA LYS A 434 8.96 -0.07 -26.95
C LYS A 434 9.03 0.97 -28.07
N HIS A 435 7.86 1.38 -28.54
CA HIS A 435 7.71 2.33 -29.64
C HIS A 435 6.69 3.40 -29.22
N VAL A 436 7.12 4.65 -29.23
CA VAL A 436 6.28 5.81 -28.94
C VAL A 436 6.53 6.85 -30.01
N HIS A 437 5.49 7.23 -30.74
CA HIS A 437 5.58 8.23 -31.80
C HIS A 437 4.49 9.29 -31.61
N ALA A 438 4.88 10.54 -31.47
CA ALA A 438 3.94 11.64 -31.40
C ALA A 438 3.20 11.80 -32.75
N VAL A 439 1.88 11.97 -32.67
CA VAL A 439 1.07 12.28 -33.84
C VAL A 439 1.14 13.79 -34.07
N ALA A 440 1.67 14.19 -35.22
CA ALA A 440 1.76 15.60 -35.60
C ALA A 440 0.37 16.25 -35.66
N GLN A 441 0.22 17.40 -35.02
CA GLN A 441 -0.98 18.22 -35.08
C GLN A 441 -0.70 19.45 -35.93
N GLU A 442 -1.67 19.82 -36.78
CA GLU A 442 -1.52 20.97 -37.67
C GLU A 442 -1.25 22.25 -36.84
N GLY A 443 -0.11 22.92 -37.11
CA GLY A 443 0.27 24.15 -36.43
C GLY A 443 0.90 23.98 -35.03
N LYS A 444 1.24 22.75 -34.60
CA LYS A 444 1.98 22.50 -33.35
C LYS A 444 3.28 21.76 -33.62
N ASP A 445 4.29 22.03 -32.79
CA ASP A 445 5.54 21.27 -32.79
C ASP A 445 5.26 19.81 -32.40
N THR A 446 5.93 18.86 -33.04
CA THR A 446 5.90 17.44 -32.65
C THR A 446 6.60 17.26 -31.30
N LEU A 447 5.92 16.67 -30.34
CA LEU A 447 6.46 16.37 -29.00
C LEU A 447 7.21 15.03 -29.02
N ASP A 448 8.35 14.99 -29.74
CA ASP A 448 9.13 13.75 -29.90
C ASP A 448 10.04 13.47 -28.69
N ASP A 449 10.43 14.50 -27.93
CA ASP A 449 11.27 14.34 -26.73
C ASP A 449 10.42 14.44 -25.46
N LEU A 450 9.79 13.33 -25.08
CA LEU A 450 8.90 13.25 -23.92
C LEU A 450 9.61 13.62 -22.62
N GLN A 451 10.91 13.34 -22.50
CA GLN A 451 11.66 13.55 -21.26
C GLN A 451 11.91 15.05 -20.96
N LYS A 452 11.69 15.93 -21.93
CA LYS A 452 11.80 17.39 -21.75
C LYS A 452 10.47 18.09 -21.45
N LEU A 453 9.36 17.34 -21.38
CA LEU A 453 8.07 17.94 -21.11
C LEU A 453 7.96 18.35 -19.64
N GLU A 454 7.76 19.64 -19.38
CA GLU A 454 7.46 20.15 -18.04
C GLU A 454 5.94 20.29 -17.79
N SER A 455 5.18 20.51 -18.87
CA SER A 455 3.73 20.66 -18.81
C SER A 455 3.08 20.32 -20.14
N LEU A 456 1.83 19.85 -20.11
CA LEU A 456 0.98 19.62 -21.29
C LEU A 456 -0.33 20.39 -21.16
N SER A 457 -0.87 20.86 -22.27
CA SER A 457 -2.18 21.51 -22.32
C SER A 457 -2.92 21.18 -23.62
N GLY A 458 -4.25 20.97 -23.51
CA GLY A 458 -5.05 20.50 -24.64
C GLY A 458 -4.81 19.02 -24.93
N THR A 459 -5.19 18.58 -26.14
CA THR A 459 -5.16 17.18 -26.54
C THR A 459 -3.86 16.85 -27.27
N HIS A 460 -3.21 15.76 -26.87
CA HIS A 460 -2.01 15.20 -27.51
C HIS A 460 -2.18 13.70 -27.71
N THR A 461 -1.65 13.18 -28.81
CA THR A 461 -1.76 11.78 -29.19
C THR A 461 -0.40 11.19 -29.50
N TRP A 462 -0.15 9.99 -28.97
CA TRP A 462 1.00 9.14 -29.30
C TRP A 462 0.52 7.79 -29.81
N LEU A 463 1.25 7.22 -30.75
CA LEU A 463 1.05 5.84 -31.20
C LEU A 463 2.07 4.94 -30.53
N THR A 464 1.58 3.83 -30.01
CA THR A 464 2.41 2.77 -29.39
C THR A 464 2.14 1.44 -30.08
N GLU A 465 2.93 0.40 -29.76
CA GLU A 465 2.68 -0.97 -30.25
C GLU A 465 1.35 -1.57 -29.74
N GLU A 466 0.75 -0.98 -28.70
CA GLU A 466 -0.55 -1.40 -28.16
C GLU A 466 -1.73 -0.54 -28.65
N GLY A 467 -1.45 0.47 -29.46
CA GLY A 467 -2.47 1.40 -29.98
C GLY A 467 -2.24 2.86 -29.55
N PRO A 468 -3.24 3.72 -29.79
CA PRO A 468 -3.13 5.13 -29.47
C PRO A 468 -3.15 5.38 -27.96
N VAL A 469 -2.41 6.40 -27.54
CA VAL A 469 -2.50 7.04 -26.21
C VAL A 469 -2.90 8.47 -26.44
N VAL A 470 -4.02 8.90 -25.88
CA VAL A 470 -4.50 10.29 -25.94
C VAL A 470 -4.48 10.87 -24.53
N ILE A 471 -3.87 12.03 -24.37
CA ILE A 471 -3.88 12.81 -23.12
C ILE A 471 -4.54 14.15 -23.44
N ASP A 472 -5.68 14.43 -22.81
CA ASP A 472 -6.39 15.71 -22.91
C ASP A 472 -6.41 16.42 -21.56
N VAL A 473 -5.94 17.67 -21.54
CA VAL A 473 -5.85 18.50 -20.33
C VAL A 473 -6.80 19.68 -20.46
N LYS A 474 -7.81 19.72 -19.61
CA LYS A 474 -8.80 20.78 -19.56
C LYS A 474 -9.03 21.28 -18.16
N ALA A 475 -8.80 22.57 -17.95
CA ALA A 475 -8.85 23.19 -16.63
C ALA A 475 -7.95 22.46 -15.62
N ASP A 476 -8.49 21.96 -14.53
CA ASP A 476 -7.82 21.24 -13.47
C ASP A 476 -7.87 19.70 -13.63
N SER A 477 -8.29 19.22 -14.78
CA SER A 477 -8.55 17.78 -15.01
C SER A 477 -7.73 17.25 -16.21
N VAL A 478 -7.36 15.98 -16.11
CA VAL A 478 -6.65 15.22 -17.14
C VAL A 478 -7.47 13.98 -17.48
N LEU A 479 -7.73 13.78 -18.76
CA LEU A 479 -8.30 12.57 -19.32
C LEU A 479 -7.22 11.86 -20.13
N ILE A 480 -7.06 10.58 -19.88
CA ILE A 480 -6.10 9.72 -20.56
C ILE A 480 -6.83 8.51 -21.09
N THR A 481 -6.67 8.23 -22.37
CA THR A 481 -7.10 6.97 -22.96
C THR A 481 -5.91 6.24 -23.56
N GLU A 482 -5.86 4.94 -23.38
CA GLU A 482 -4.84 4.08 -23.97
C GLU A 482 -5.52 2.89 -24.67
N SER A 483 -5.11 2.58 -25.89
CA SER A 483 -5.60 1.43 -26.67
C SER A 483 -7.12 1.42 -26.91
N LEU A 484 -7.79 2.57 -26.76
CA LEU A 484 -9.18 2.77 -27.18
C LEU A 484 -9.25 3.19 -28.65
N ASP A 485 -10.33 2.82 -29.33
CA ASP A 485 -10.59 3.34 -30.67
C ASP A 485 -10.93 4.85 -30.65
N GLN A 486 -10.66 5.52 -31.75
CA GLN A 486 -10.85 6.96 -31.89
C GLN A 486 -12.32 7.39 -31.60
N PRO A 487 -13.37 6.74 -32.11
CA PRO A 487 -14.74 7.13 -31.82
C PRO A 487 -15.10 7.06 -30.34
N THR A 488 -14.62 6.03 -29.62
CA THR A 488 -14.81 5.87 -28.17
C THR A 488 -14.09 6.96 -27.41
N THR A 489 -12.84 7.28 -27.77
CA THR A 489 -12.05 8.35 -27.17
C THR A 489 -12.74 9.72 -27.34
N GLU A 490 -13.14 10.08 -28.55
CA GLU A 490 -13.81 11.35 -28.84
C GLU A 490 -15.16 11.48 -28.08
N GLN A 491 -15.90 10.38 -27.94
CA GLN A 491 -17.15 10.36 -27.17
C GLN A 491 -16.88 10.61 -25.68
N LEU A 492 -15.86 9.98 -25.10
CA LEU A 492 -15.45 10.19 -23.70
C LEU A 492 -14.97 11.63 -23.46
N GLU A 493 -14.16 12.19 -24.35
CA GLU A 493 -13.72 13.59 -24.28
C GLU A 493 -14.94 14.54 -24.29
N GLN A 494 -15.87 14.32 -25.20
CA GLN A 494 -17.07 15.15 -25.30
C GLN A 494 -17.96 15.01 -24.04
N GLU A 495 -18.13 13.81 -23.51
CA GLU A 495 -18.98 13.59 -22.35
C GLU A 495 -18.34 14.14 -21.07
N LEU A 496 -17.08 13.85 -20.83
CA LEU A 496 -16.41 14.23 -19.58
C LEU A 496 -15.96 15.67 -19.56
N PHE A 497 -15.53 16.21 -20.70
CA PHE A 497 -14.95 17.55 -20.85
C PHE A 497 -15.81 18.51 -21.69
N GLY A 498 -16.85 18.02 -22.36
CA GLY A 498 -17.78 18.87 -23.11
C GLY A 498 -18.51 19.87 -22.22
N ALA A 499 -18.86 21.02 -22.76
CA ALA A 499 -19.70 21.98 -22.06
C ALA A 499 -21.08 21.35 -21.77
N PHE A 500 -21.61 21.55 -20.57
CA PHE A 500 -22.99 21.22 -20.25
C PHE A 500 -23.89 22.03 -21.21
N VAL A 501 -24.44 21.40 -22.23
CA VAL A 501 -25.66 21.90 -22.84
C VAL A 501 -26.77 21.55 -21.85
N ALA A 502 -27.16 22.53 -21.04
CA ALA A 502 -28.32 22.40 -20.21
C ALA A 502 -29.52 22.14 -21.15
N THR A 503 -29.91 20.87 -21.30
CA THR A 503 -31.16 20.54 -21.91
C THR A 503 -32.26 20.99 -20.93
N GLY A 504 -32.70 22.23 -21.13
CA GLY A 504 -33.90 22.71 -20.47
C GLY A 504 -35.08 21.81 -20.83
N LYS A 505 -35.64 21.18 -19.82
CA LYS A 505 -37.05 20.80 -19.73
C LYS A 505 -37.53 20.99 -18.31
#